data_e739ad460223c5b88c8595bcb3db8daf
#
_entry.id   e739ad460223c5b88c8595bcb3db8daf
#
_cell.length_a   1.000
_cell.length_b   1.000
_cell.length_c   1.000
_cell.angle_alpha   90.00
_cell.angle_beta   90.00
_cell.angle_gamma   90.00
#
_symmetry.space_group_name_H-M   'P 1'
#
loop_
_entity.id
_entity.type
_entity.pdbx_description
1 polymer ?
#
loop_
_entity_poly.entity_id
_entity_poly.type
_entity_poly.pdbx_seq_one_letter_code
_entity_poly.pdbx_strand_id
1 'polypeptide(L)'
;MKRNRKVKDIMHKLSRSMVEYAKSMNIDTIIIGHNNEWKQSVNMGRKNNQNFVQLPFNTLIQQIRYKAEEIGINVTIQDESHTSKCSFLDNESIDHHDAYMGKRIKRGVFQSADGILIHADLNASYNIIKKAIPETFVNGIEGIGLYPRSLSIRQMITSKGGC
;
A
#
# COMPACT_ATOMS: atom_id res chain seq x y z
N MET A 1 -20.53 -19.46 -10.29
CA MET A 1 -20.38 -19.90 -8.88
C MET A 1 -18.96 -20.28 -8.46
N LYS A 2 -18.21 -21.13 -9.17
CA LYS A 2 -16.85 -21.57 -8.79
C LYS A 2 -15.81 -20.42 -8.66
N ARG A 3 -15.83 -19.39 -9.58
CA ARG A 3 -14.90 -18.26 -9.57
C ARG A 3 -15.03 -17.41 -8.29
N ASN A 4 -16.23 -17.05 -7.89
CA ASN A 4 -16.44 -16.20 -6.71
C ASN A 4 -16.00 -16.86 -5.40
N ARG A 5 -16.18 -18.21 -5.30
CA ARG A 5 -15.67 -18.98 -4.15
C ARG A 5 -14.14 -18.95 -4.09
N LYS A 6 -13.45 -19.11 -5.24
CA LYS A 6 -11.98 -19.01 -5.32
C LYS A 6 -11.47 -17.63 -4.94
N VAL A 7 -12.13 -16.55 -5.43
CA VAL A 7 -11.76 -15.17 -5.08
C VAL A 7 -11.93 -14.96 -3.58
N LYS A 8 -13.05 -15.37 -3.00
CA LYS A 8 -13.29 -15.26 -1.56
C LYS A 8 -12.24 -16.02 -0.73
N ASP A 9 -11.90 -17.24 -1.12
CA ASP A 9 -10.86 -18.05 -0.46
C ASP A 9 -9.49 -17.35 -0.54
N ILE A 10 -9.11 -16.83 -1.71
CA ILE A 10 -7.85 -16.07 -1.88
C ILE A 10 -7.83 -14.84 -0.97
N MET A 11 -8.92 -14.07 -0.91
CA MET A 11 -9.00 -12.89 -0.05
C MET A 11 -8.85 -13.24 1.44
N HIS A 12 -9.47 -14.35 1.88
CA HIS A 12 -9.30 -14.83 3.25
C HIS A 12 -7.87 -15.26 3.56
N LYS A 13 -7.21 -15.97 2.64
CA LYS A 13 -5.80 -16.39 2.78
C LYS A 13 -4.87 -15.18 2.78
N LEU A 14 -5.05 -14.25 1.85
CA LEU A 14 -4.24 -13.05 1.73
C LEU A 14 -4.35 -12.19 2.98
N SER A 15 -5.57 -11.86 3.41
CA SER A 15 -5.78 -11.04 4.61
C SER A 15 -5.20 -11.69 5.88
N ARG A 16 -5.32 -13.03 6.02
CA ARG A 16 -4.69 -13.75 7.14
C ARG A 16 -3.16 -13.65 7.07
N SER A 17 -2.57 -13.92 5.89
CA SER A 17 -1.12 -13.87 5.72
C SER A 17 -0.55 -12.47 5.98
N MET A 18 -1.24 -11.42 5.56
CA MET A 18 -0.81 -10.04 5.84
C MET A 18 -0.81 -9.73 7.33
N VAL A 19 -1.86 -10.12 8.03
CA VAL A 19 -1.99 -9.86 9.48
C VAL A 19 -0.99 -10.68 10.29
N GLU A 20 -0.79 -11.96 9.97
CA GLU A 20 0.21 -12.81 10.62
C GLU A 20 1.64 -12.29 10.36
N TYR A 21 1.91 -11.80 9.14
CA TYR A 21 3.19 -11.19 8.82
C TYR A 21 3.41 -9.90 9.62
N ALA A 22 2.41 -9.02 9.69
CA ALA A 22 2.48 -7.81 10.51
C ALA A 22 2.77 -8.13 11.99
N LYS A 23 2.09 -9.15 12.53
CA LYS A 23 2.34 -9.66 13.89
C LYS A 23 3.78 -10.15 14.07
N SER A 24 4.30 -10.94 13.11
CA SER A 24 5.67 -11.47 13.16
C SER A 24 6.74 -10.40 13.12
N MET A 25 6.41 -9.24 12.55
CA MET A 25 7.29 -8.06 12.46
C MET A 25 7.06 -7.04 13.60
N ASN A 26 6.25 -7.39 14.60
CA ASN A 26 5.86 -6.50 15.71
C ASN A 26 5.26 -5.16 15.25
N ILE A 27 4.51 -5.20 14.13
CA ILE A 27 3.80 -4.03 13.61
C ILE A 27 2.52 -3.84 14.43
N ASP A 28 2.31 -2.65 14.95
CA ASP A 28 1.14 -2.26 15.74
C ASP A 28 0.03 -1.60 14.92
N THR A 29 0.36 -1.08 13.75
CA THR A 29 -0.58 -0.33 12.90
C THR A 29 -0.41 -0.67 11.43
N ILE A 30 -1.50 -1.03 10.77
CA ILE A 30 -1.59 -1.21 9.31
C ILE A 30 -2.34 -0.01 8.72
N ILE A 31 -1.71 0.70 7.79
CA ILE A 31 -2.32 1.83 7.07
C ILE A 31 -2.68 1.38 5.66
N ILE A 32 -3.93 1.58 5.29
CA ILE A 32 -4.45 1.22 3.97
C ILE A 32 -4.86 2.49 3.23
N GLY A 33 -4.18 2.80 2.14
CA GLY A 33 -4.59 3.84 1.21
C GLY A 33 -5.90 3.45 0.52
N HIS A 34 -6.87 4.35 0.51
CA HIS A 34 -8.16 4.14 -0.14
C HIS A 34 -8.66 5.44 -0.75
N ASN A 35 -9.05 5.40 -2.02
CA ASN A 35 -9.76 6.48 -2.69
C ASN A 35 -11.21 6.05 -2.94
N ASN A 36 -12.18 6.87 -2.54
CA ASN A 36 -13.60 6.60 -2.75
C ASN A 36 -13.98 6.50 -4.25
N GLU A 37 -13.20 7.14 -5.12
CA GLU A 37 -13.40 7.12 -6.58
C GLU A 37 -12.66 5.99 -7.29
N TRP A 38 -12.02 5.09 -6.58
CA TRP A 38 -11.11 4.06 -7.11
C TRP A 38 -11.71 3.21 -8.24
N LYS A 39 -13.03 3.01 -8.22
CA LYS A 39 -13.73 2.25 -9.27
C LYS A 39 -14.14 3.08 -10.48
N GLN A 40 -14.13 4.40 -10.39
CA GLN A 40 -14.69 5.28 -11.43
C GLN A 40 -13.65 5.75 -12.45
N SER A 41 -12.37 5.86 -12.06
CA SER A 41 -11.31 6.46 -12.88
C SER A 41 -10.28 5.47 -13.47
N VAL A 42 -10.46 4.16 -13.26
CA VAL A 42 -9.50 3.16 -13.76
C VAL A 42 -9.69 2.91 -15.25
N ASN A 43 -8.74 3.34 -16.07
CA ASN A 43 -8.71 3.06 -17.51
C ASN A 43 -7.57 2.09 -17.87
N MET A 44 -7.81 0.78 -17.69
CA MET A 44 -6.88 -0.30 -18.07
C MET A 44 -7.34 -1.08 -19.31
N GLY A 45 -8.25 -0.50 -20.09
CA GLY A 45 -8.91 -1.17 -21.22
C GLY A 45 -10.12 -2.02 -20.78
N ARG A 46 -11.10 -2.19 -21.69
CA ARG A 46 -12.43 -2.74 -21.41
C ARG A 46 -12.42 -4.07 -20.66
N LYS A 47 -11.58 -5.02 -21.06
CA LYS A 47 -11.50 -6.38 -20.47
C LYS A 47 -10.87 -6.36 -19.08
N ASN A 48 -9.80 -5.56 -18.91
CA ASN A 48 -9.11 -5.45 -17.62
C ASN A 48 -9.93 -4.66 -16.61
N ASN A 49 -10.61 -3.59 -17.04
CA ASN A 49 -11.52 -2.82 -16.19
C ASN A 49 -12.65 -3.70 -15.63
N GLN A 50 -13.29 -4.54 -16.45
CA GLN A 50 -14.33 -5.46 -15.98
C GLN A 50 -13.79 -6.44 -14.92
N ASN A 51 -12.58 -6.97 -15.11
CA ASN A 51 -11.96 -7.87 -14.14
C ASN A 51 -11.58 -7.15 -12.84
N PHE A 52 -11.05 -5.93 -12.93
CA PHE A 52 -10.63 -5.12 -11.79
C PHE A 52 -11.82 -4.66 -10.95
N VAL A 53 -12.89 -4.16 -11.58
CA VAL A 53 -14.13 -3.73 -10.89
C VAL A 53 -14.79 -4.88 -10.11
N GLN A 54 -14.58 -6.13 -10.55
CA GLN A 54 -15.12 -7.32 -9.88
C GLN A 54 -14.30 -7.79 -8.68
N LEU A 55 -13.10 -7.24 -8.42
CA LEU A 55 -12.31 -7.60 -7.24
C LEU A 55 -12.94 -6.96 -5.99
N PRO A 56 -13.24 -7.74 -4.95
CA PRO A 56 -13.91 -7.25 -3.76
C PRO A 56 -12.92 -6.59 -2.78
N PHE A 57 -12.29 -5.47 -3.19
CA PHE A 57 -11.29 -4.77 -2.36
C PHE A 57 -11.84 -4.35 -0.99
N ASN A 58 -13.07 -3.84 -0.94
CA ASN A 58 -13.71 -3.50 0.33
C ASN A 58 -13.84 -4.72 1.25
N THR A 59 -14.12 -5.90 0.67
CA THR A 59 -14.16 -7.16 1.44
C THR A 59 -12.78 -7.51 1.98
N LEU A 60 -11.72 -7.33 1.17
CA LEU A 60 -10.33 -7.55 1.62
C LEU A 60 -9.97 -6.61 2.77
N ILE A 61 -10.27 -5.32 2.64
CA ILE A 61 -10.03 -4.31 3.68
C ILE A 61 -10.77 -4.70 4.98
N GLN A 62 -12.04 -5.04 4.91
CA GLN A 62 -12.81 -5.50 6.07
C GLN A 62 -12.21 -6.76 6.70
N GLN A 63 -11.74 -7.72 5.88
CA GLN A 63 -11.10 -8.94 6.37
C GLN A 63 -9.75 -8.68 7.05
N ILE A 64 -8.96 -7.74 6.55
CA ILE A 64 -7.72 -7.31 7.20
C ILE A 64 -8.07 -6.67 8.55
N ARG A 65 -9.04 -5.74 8.55
CA ARG A 65 -9.44 -4.98 9.72
C ARG A 65 -9.85 -5.89 10.88
N TYR A 66 -10.87 -6.74 10.72
CA TYR A 66 -11.35 -7.55 11.85
C TYR A 66 -10.29 -8.55 12.34
N LYS A 67 -9.45 -9.11 11.43
CA LYS A 67 -8.39 -10.03 11.82
C LYS A 67 -7.23 -9.35 12.53
N ALA A 68 -6.91 -8.11 12.16
CA ALA A 68 -5.89 -7.31 12.81
C ALA A 68 -6.35 -6.88 14.22
N GLU A 69 -7.59 -6.40 14.34
CA GLU A 69 -8.22 -6.02 15.61
C GLU A 69 -8.28 -7.20 16.58
N GLU A 70 -8.55 -8.43 16.10
CA GLU A 70 -8.55 -9.66 16.92
C GLU A 70 -7.22 -9.92 17.65
N ILE A 71 -6.11 -9.46 17.09
CA ILE A 71 -4.77 -9.66 17.66
C ILE A 71 -4.11 -8.37 18.13
N GLY A 72 -4.88 -7.28 18.26
CA GLY A 72 -4.44 -6.00 18.82
C GLY A 72 -3.65 -5.12 17.85
N ILE A 73 -3.74 -5.35 16.54
CA ILE A 73 -3.14 -4.48 15.50
C ILE A 73 -4.20 -3.46 15.04
N ASN A 74 -3.86 -2.18 15.07
CA ASN A 74 -4.72 -1.11 14.58
C ASN A 74 -4.77 -1.09 13.06
N VAL A 75 -5.92 -0.70 12.48
CA VAL A 75 -6.06 -0.51 11.03
C VAL A 75 -6.63 0.87 10.74
N THR A 76 -5.85 1.69 10.05
CA THR A 76 -6.23 3.03 9.63
C THR A 76 -6.48 3.06 8.13
N ILE A 77 -7.60 3.65 7.73
CA ILE A 77 -7.90 3.92 6.31
C ILE A 77 -7.54 5.37 6.03
N GLN A 78 -6.62 5.58 5.10
CA GLN A 78 -6.11 6.89 4.73
C GLN A 78 -6.49 7.23 3.30
N ASP A 79 -6.99 8.44 3.07
CA ASP A 79 -7.16 8.96 1.71
C ASP A 79 -5.80 9.08 1.01
N GLU A 80 -5.71 8.50 -0.21
CA GLU A 80 -4.47 8.42 -0.99
C GLU A 80 -4.31 9.54 -2.03
N SER A 81 -5.17 10.58 -2.01
CA SER A 81 -5.09 11.70 -2.95
C SER A 81 -3.69 12.31 -2.96
N HIS A 82 -3.15 12.55 -4.15
CA HIS A 82 -1.83 13.14 -4.44
C HIS A 82 -0.61 12.30 -4.03
N THR A 83 -0.75 11.22 -3.25
CA THR A 83 0.39 10.44 -2.73
C THR A 83 1.28 9.81 -3.81
N SER A 84 0.75 9.50 -4.99
CA SER A 84 1.50 8.92 -6.11
C SER A 84 2.23 9.96 -6.97
N LYS A 85 1.90 11.26 -6.80
CA LYS A 85 2.49 12.37 -7.57
C LYS A 85 3.58 13.10 -6.79
N CYS A 86 3.35 13.32 -5.49
CA CYS A 86 4.30 14.01 -4.62
C CYS A 86 5.54 13.14 -4.36
N SER A 87 6.69 13.79 -4.28
CA SER A 87 7.95 13.13 -3.97
C SER A 87 8.14 12.94 -2.47
N PHE A 88 8.18 11.69 -2.03
CA PHE A 88 8.46 11.38 -0.63
C PHE A 88 9.91 11.73 -0.26
N LEU A 89 10.89 11.41 -1.14
CA LEU A 89 12.31 11.64 -0.89
C LEU A 89 12.66 13.13 -0.76
N ASP A 90 11.93 13.99 -1.47
CA ASP A 90 12.11 15.46 -1.41
C ASP A 90 11.29 16.11 -0.29
N ASN A 91 10.66 15.30 0.56
CA ASN A 91 9.78 15.75 1.64
C ASN A 91 8.66 16.69 1.18
N GLU A 92 8.22 16.55 -0.08
CA GLU A 92 7.18 17.36 -0.70
C GLU A 92 5.88 17.29 0.10
N SER A 93 5.14 18.39 0.21
CA SER A 93 3.81 18.40 0.82
C SER A 93 2.83 17.56 -0.01
N ILE A 94 1.93 16.82 0.65
CA ILE A 94 1.03 15.89 -0.05
C ILE A 94 -0.25 16.65 -0.41
N ASP A 95 -0.14 17.48 -1.43
CA ASP A 95 -1.20 18.34 -1.95
C ASP A 95 -1.21 18.38 -3.48
N HIS A 96 -2.13 19.18 -4.04
CA HIS A 96 -2.11 19.52 -5.46
C HIS A 96 -1.02 20.57 -5.72
N HIS A 97 -0.12 20.28 -6.66
CA HIS A 97 0.90 21.21 -7.13
C HIS A 97 0.76 21.43 -8.64
N ASP A 98 1.01 22.65 -9.09
CA ASP A 98 1.12 22.97 -10.53
C ASP A 98 2.38 22.32 -11.12
N ALA A 99 3.46 22.23 -10.33
CA ALA A 99 4.67 21.49 -10.65
C ALA A 99 5.12 20.68 -9.45
N TYR A 100 5.34 19.39 -9.64
CA TYR A 100 5.82 18.46 -8.61
C TYR A 100 7.35 18.40 -8.60
N MET A 101 7.96 18.20 -7.42
CA MET A 101 9.41 18.11 -7.26
C MET A 101 9.98 16.86 -7.94
N GLY A 102 9.27 15.74 -7.83
CA GLY A 102 9.64 14.50 -8.48
C GLY A 102 8.73 14.13 -9.65
N LYS A 103 9.09 13.07 -10.38
CA LYS A 103 8.29 12.58 -11.52
C LYS A 103 8.36 11.08 -11.70
N ARG A 104 7.29 10.50 -12.21
CA ARG A 104 7.27 9.11 -12.66
C ARG A 104 7.92 9.01 -14.05
N ILE A 105 9.12 8.41 -14.14
CA ILE A 105 9.87 8.32 -15.40
C ILE A 105 9.49 7.12 -16.25
N LYS A 106 9.02 6.03 -15.62
CA LYS A 106 8.47 4.85 -16.28
C LYS A 106 7.59 4.06 -15.31
N ARG A 107 6.93 3.00 -15.80
CA ARG A 107 6.12 2.13 -14.95
C ARG A 107 6.98 1.57 -13.79
N GLY A 108 6.50 1.75 -12.56
CA GLY A 108 7.15 1.28 -11.35
C GLY A 108 8.37 2.09 -10.90
N VAL A 109 8.77 3.16 -11.60
CA VAL A 109 9.94 3.98 -11.22
C VAL A 109 9.58 5.46 -11.11
N PHE A 110 9.84 6.02 -9.95
CA PHE A 110 9.72 7.42 -9.61
C PHE A 110 11.12 8.01 -9.38
N GLN A 111 11.35 9.23 -9.82
CA GLN A 111 12.60 9.96 -9.65
C GLN A 111 12.34 11.22 -8.83
N SER A 112 13.13 11.42 -7.77
CA SER A 112 13.15 12.64 -6.96
C SER A 112 13.78 13.83 -7.70
N ALA A 113 13.72 15.01 -7.12
CA ALA A 113 14.37 16.22 -7.64
C ALA A 113 15.89 16.02 -7.76
N ASP A 114 16.51 15.36 -6.78
CA ASP A 114 17.95 15.06 -6.75
C ASP A 114 18.35 13.87 -7.66
N GLY A 115 17.40 13.33 -8.43
CA GLY A 115 17.67 12.23 -9.36
C GLY A 115 17.67 10.84 -8.73
N ILE A 116 17.37 10.70 -7.42
CA ILE A 116 17.32 9.41 -6.73
C ILE A 116 16.10 8.63 -7.24
N LEU A 117 16.31 7.34 -7.52
CA LEU A 117 15.26 6.46 -8.02
C LEU A 117 14.65 5.64 -6.89
N ILE A 118 13.32 5.62 -6.82
CA ILE A 118 12.53 4.81 -5.90
C ILE A 118 11.42 4.09 -6.66
N HIS A 119 11.01 2.91 -6.19
CA HIS A 119 9.82 2.27 -6.74
C HIS A 119 8.58 3.14 -6.52
N ALA A 120 7.80 3.38 -7.58
CA ALA A 120 6.66 4.30 -7.54
C ALA A 120 5.60 3.93 -6.49
N ASP A 121 5.39 2.62 -6.26
CA ASP A 121 4.42 2.16 -5.26
C ASP A 121 4.96 2.36 -3.83
N LEU A 122 6.29 2.28 -3.62
CA LEU A 122 6.90 2.62 -2.33
C LEU A 122 6.83 4.12 -2.06
N ASN A 123 7.11 4.96 -3.06
CA ASN A 123 6.94 6.40 -2.94
C ASN A 123 5.51 6.76 -2.47
N ALA A 124 4.50 6.17 -3.13
CA ALA A 124 3.09 6.37 -2.75
C ALA A 124 2.80 5.82 -1.34
N SER A 125 3.30 4.63 -0.99
CA SER A 125 3.08 4.01 0.32
C SER A 125 3.69 4.83 1.45
N TYR A 126 4.91 5.35 1.29
CA TYR A 126 5.54 6.24 2.28
C TYR A 126 4.77 7.55 2.44
N ASN A 127 4.26 8.13 1.35
CA ASN A 127 3.41 9.30 1.42
C ASN A 127 2.08 9.01 2.14
N ILE A 128 1.47 7.83 1.94
CA ILE A 128 0.28 7.41 2.68
C ILE A 128 0.58 7.31 4.19
N ILE A 129 1.72 6.72 4.56
CA ILE A 129 2.16 6.64 5.97
C ILE A 129 2.38 8.04 6.54
N LYS A 130 3.13 8.90 5.84
CA LYS A 130 3.38 10.29 6.24
C LYS A 130 2.10 11.08 6.43
N LYS A 131 1.08 10.85 5.59
CA LYS A 131 -0.23 11.51 5.68
C LYS A 131 -1.05 11.02 6.87
N ALA A 132 -0.96 9.72 7.20
CA ALA A 132 -1.69 9.12 8.32
C ALA A 132 -1.02 9.37 9.67
N ILE A 133 0.32 9.35 9.71
CA ILE A 133 1.14 9.50 10.92
C ILE A 133 2.31 10.44 10.58
N PRO A 134 2.11 11.77 10.63
CA PRO A 134 3.13 12.75 10.22
C PRO A 134 4.46 12.60 10.95
N GLU A 135 4.43 12.13 12.19
CA GLU A 135 5.61 11.98 13.05
C GLU A 135 6.53 10.82 12.65
N THR A 136 6.06 9.90 11.81
CA THR A 136 6.82 8.67 11.46
C THR A 136 8.21 8.99 10.86
N PHE A 137 8.32 10.08 10.13
CA PHE A 137 9.55 10.44 9.41
C PHE A 137 10.20 11.75 9.90
N VAL A 138 9.83 12.24 11.09
CA VAL A 138 10.38 13.50 11.66
C VAL A 138 11.90 13.40 11.87
N ASN A 139 12.40 12.22 12.23
CA ASN A 139 13.83 11.98 12.46
C ASN A 139 14.62 11.66 11.17
N GLY A 140 14.00 11.85 10.00
CA GLY A 140 14.60 11.58 8.70
C GLY A 140 14.10 10.30 8.05
N ILE A 141 14.61 10.05 6.85
CA ILE A 141 14.24 8.93 6.00
C ILE A 141 15.43 7.98 5.74
N GLU A 142 16.46 8.04 6.58
CA GLU A 142 17.62 7.18 6.44
C GLU A 142 17.25 5.70 6.62
N GLY A 143 17.86 4.84 5.80
CA GLY A 143 17.64 3.39 5.85
C GLY A 143 16.32 2.90 5.28
N ILE A 144 15.46 3.76 4.69
CA ILE A 144 14.24 3.30 4.00
C ILE A 144 14.58 2.46 2.77
N GLY A 145 13.74 1.47 2.48
CA GLY A 145 13.87 0.68 1.26
C GLY A 145 13.42 1.46 0.03
N LEU A 146 14.25 1.49 -1.02
CA LEU A 146 13.90 2.13 -2.29
C LEU A 146 13.20 1.18 -3.26
N TYR A 147 13.29 -0.14 -3.03
CA TYR A 147 12.70 -1.17 -3.88
C TYR A 147 11.91 -2.19 -3.05
N PRO A 148 10.73 -2.65 -3.53
CA PRO A 148 9.90 -3.60 -2.81
C PRO A 148 10.56 -4.98 -2.80
N ARG A 149 10.35 -5.72 -1.69
CA ARG A 149 10.64 -7.16 -1.62
C ARG A 149 9.40 -7.93 -2.02
N SER A 150 9.57 -8.96 -2.85
CA SER A 150 8.50 -9.89 -3.19
C SER A 150 8.40 -10.97 -2.11
N LEU A 151 7.22 -11.14 -1.54
CA LEU A 151 6.93 -12.20 -0.57
C LEU A 151 5.78 -13.05 -1.09
N SER A 152 5.96 -14.38 -1.10
CA SER A 152 4.85 -15.30 -1.31
C SER A 152 3.99 -15.41 -0.04
N ILE A 153 2.72 -15.81 -0.19
CA ILE A 153 1.83 -16.08 0.96
C ILE A 153 2.48 -17.07 1.94
N ARG A 154 3.17 -18.10 1.42
CA ARG A 154 3.88 -19.08 2.25
C ARG A 154 4.99 -18.43 3.09
N GLN A 155 5.80 -17.56 2.49
CA GLN A 155 6.85 -16.83 3.21
C GLN A 155 6.29 -15.91 4.29
N MET A 156 5.16 -15.23 4.03
CA MET A 156 4.50 -14.39 5.04
C MET A 156 4.05 -15.18 6.27
N ILE A 157 3.60 -16.44 6.08
CA ILE A 157 3.14 -17.30 7.20
C ILE A 157 4.32 -17.93 7.95
N THR A 158 5.42 -18.25 7.26
CA THR A 158 6.58 -18.94 7.84
C THR A 158 7.64 -17.99 8.41
N SER A 159 7.54 -16.69 8.17
CA SER A 159 8.40 -15.66 8.78
C SER A 159 8.10 -15.59 10.29
N LYS A 160 8.52 -16.60 11.04
CA LYS A 160 8.69 -16.49 12.49
C LYS A 160 9.85 -15.53 12.68
N GLY A 161 9.61 -14.44 13.45
CA GLY A 161 10.59 -13.41 13.71
C GLY A 161 11.98 -14.01 13.99
N GLY A 162 12.85 -13.83 13.03
CA GLY A 162 14.28 -13.98 13.25
C GLY A 162 14.76 -12.61 13.72
N CYS A 163 15.25 -12.57 14.93
CA CYS A 163 16.07 -11.48 15.45
C CYS A 163 17.24 -11.20 14.51
#